data_bd75623ec6aa3eec8a2ae30910df11e0
#
_entry.id   bd75623ec6aa3eec8a2ae30910df11e0
#
_cell.length_a   1.000
_cell.length_b   1.000
_cell.length_c   1.000
_cell.angle_alpha   90.00
_cell.angle_beta   90.00
_cell.angle_gamma   90.00
#
_symmetry.space_group_name_H-M   'P 1'
#
loop_
_entity.id
_entity.type
_entity.pdbx_description
1 polymer ?
#
loop_
_entity_poly.entity_id
_entity_poly.type
_entity_poly.pdbx_seq_one_letter_code
_entity_poly.pdbx_strand_id
1 'polypeptide(L)'
;MPGPVRTALSALTVRGRCLVAAGATMLALGMLLGERSLVQVGLFILGLPLLSALTVARERFRLSSRRTVTPSRVPRGESAEVLLQVSNADKHPGGLWLLSEQLPAELGRPPQFVVERLAGKATAALHYRVTGTRRGRHTLGPLRLKLVDPFGLVERTVSGVDTAPLLVVPRVRPLGRGGPSGGHGGGGEGARRSLAVHGEDDVSAR
;
A
#
# COMPACT_ATOMS: atom_id res chain seq x y z
N MET A 1 -20.25 -16.28 -3.60
CA MET A 1 -19.90 -15.65 -2.31
C MET A 1 -19.30 -16.72 -1.41
N PRO A 2 -18.09 -16.58 -0.86
CA PRO A 2 -17.54 -17.56 0.07
C PRO A 2 -18.42 -17.60 1.32
N GLY A 3 -18.76 -18.80 1.79
CA GLY A 3 -19.60 -18.97 2.97
C GLY A 3 -18.93 -18.40 4.23
N PRO A 4 -19.72 -18.00 5.25
CA PRO A 4 -19.20 -17.33 6.46
C PRO A 4 -18.10 -18.13 7.17
N VAL A 5 -18.13 -19.45 7.09
CA VAL A 5 -17.11 -20.36 7.68
C VAL A 5 -15.75 -20.23 6.95
N ARG A 6 -15.76 -20.16 5.61
CA ARG A 6 -14.49 -19.97 4.84
C ARG A 6 -13.85 -18.63 5.14
N THR A 7 -14.65 -17.59 5.31
CA THR A 7 -14.16 -16.24 5.65
C THR A 7 -13.59 -16.21 7.06
N ALA A 8 -14.21 -16.89 8.02
CA ALA A 8 -13.70 -17.00 9.38
C ALA A 8 -12.39 -17.81 9.43
N LEU A 9 -12.31 -18.94 8.71
CA LEU A 9 -11.09 -19.75 8.62
C LEU A 9 -9.94 -19.04 7.90
N SER A 10 -10.24 -18.16 6.94
CA SER A 10 -9.20 -17.38 6.24
C SER A 10 -8.58 -16.28 7.11
N ALA A 11 -9.29 -15.84 8.15
CA ALA A 11 -8.78 -14.87 9.11
C ALA A 11 -7.90 -15.51 10.20
N LEU A 12 -7.95 -16.84 10.36
CA LEU A 12 -7.09 -17.54 11.32
C LEU A 12 -5.65 -17.64 10.81
N THR A 13 -4.72 -17.27 11.67
CA THR A 13 -3.29 -17.52 11.44
C THR A 13 -2.99 -19.03 11.46
N VAL A 14 -1.80 -19.43 11.07
CA VAL A 14 -1.36 -20.83 11.19
C VAL A 14 -1.51 -21.33 12.63
N ARG A 15 -1.13 -20.51 13.61
CA ARG A 15 -1.29 -20.86 15.05
C ARG A 15 -2.74 -21.06 15.43
N GLY A 16 -3.64 -20.18 14.98
CA GLY A 16 -5.06 -20.31 15.24
C GLY A 16 -5.66 -21.59 14.64
N ARG A 17 -5.24 -21.96 13.44
CA ARG A 17 -5.67 -23.22 12.78
C ARG A 17 -5.17 -24.44 13.53
N CYS A 18 -3.91 -24.45 14.00
CA CYS A 18 -3.36 -25.54 14.81
C CYS A 18 -4.13 -25.69 16.12
N LEU A 19 -4.47 -24.58 16.80
CA LEU A 19 -5.26 -24.63 18.03
C LEU A 19 -6.68 -25.15 17.79
N VAL A 20 -7.34 -24.73 16.71
CA VAL A 20 -8.66 -25.27 16.34
C VAL A 20 -8.59 -26.77 16.07
N ALA A 21 -7.58 -27.22 15.33
CA ALA A 21 -7.39 -28.65 15.05
C ALA A 21 -7.12 -29.44 16.33
N ALA A 22 -6.23 -28.97 17.19
CA ALA A 22 -5.89 -29.63 18.45
C ALA A 22 -7.12 -29.68 19.39
N GLY A 23 -7.83 -28.58 19.54
CA GLY A 23 -9.05 -28.53 20.37
C GLY A 23 -10.17 -29.44 19.85
N ALA A 24 -10.37 -29.48 18.53
CA ALA A 24 -11.34 -30.37 17.91
C ALA A 24 -10.96 -31.86 18.13
N THR A 25 -9.68 -32.21 17.98
CA THR A 25 -9.19 -33.56 18.22
C THR A 25 -9.36 -33.95 19.68
N MET A 26 -9.00 -33.07 20.63
CA MET A 26 -9.18 -33.30 22.07
C MET A 26 -10.66 -33.49 22.43
N LEU A 27 -11.54 -32.69 21.85
CA LEU A 27 -12.99 -32.78 22.07
C LEU A 27 -13.52 -34.12 21.55
N ALA A 28 -13.14 -34.49 20.31
CA ALA A 28 -13.58 -35.78 19.73
C ALA A 28 -13.08 -36.99 20.55
N LEU A 29 -11.80 -36.95 20.97
CA LEU A 29 -11.22 -38.02 21.76
C LEU A 29 -11.86 -38.12 23.16
N GLY A 30 -12.10 -36.95 23.79
CA GLY A 30 -12.79 -36.90 25.07
C GLY A 30 -14.20 -37.46 25.03
N MET A 31 -14.95 -37.16 23.94
CA MET A 31 -16.28 -37.74 23.72
C MET A 31 -16.23 -39.27 23.49
N LEU A 32 -15.23 -39.72 22.71
CA LEU A 32 -15.07 -41.15 22.39
C LEU A 32 -14.67 -41.98 23.62
N LEU A 33 -13.80 -41.45 24.48
CA LEU A 33 -13.30 -42.10 25.67
C LEU A 33 -14.23 -41.90 26.90
N GLY A 34 -15.20 -41.01 26.81
CA GLY A 34 -16.08 -40.65 27.95
C GLY A 34 -15.35 -39.80 29.01
N GLU A 35 -14.18 -39.23 28.67
CA GLU A 35 -13.32 -38.48 29.60
C GLU A 35 -13.69 -37.00 29.64
N ARG A 36 -14.37 -36.58 30.72
CA ARG A 36 -14.81 -35.18 30.91
C ARG A 36 -13.66 -34.17 30.91
N SER A 37 -12.51 -34.53 31.45
CA SER A 37 -11.35 -33.67 31.51
C SER A 37 -10.84 -33.30 30.13
N LEU A 38 -10.80 -34.25 29.20
CA LEU A 38 -10.39 -34.01 27.82
C LEU A 38 -11.38 -33.09 27.06
N VAL A 39 -12.67 -33.30 27.33
CA VAL A 39 -13.76 -32.46 26.75
C VAL A 39 -13.58 -31.00 27.24
N GLN A 40 -13.34 -30.78 28.54
CA GLN A 40 -13.14 -29.44 29.09
C GLN A 40 -11.91 -28.74 28.49
N VAL A 41 -10.78 -29.44 28.41
CA VAL A 41 -9.54 -28.93 27.82
C VAL A 41 -9.76 -28.63 26.34
N GLY A 42 -10.39 -29.50 25.58
CA GLY A 42 -10.71 -29.30 24.19
C GLY A 42 -11.60 -28.07 23.95
N LEU A 43 -12.61 -27.89 24.80
CA LEU A 43 -13.51 -26.73 24.73
C LEU A 43 -12.79 -25.43 25.08
N PHE A 44 -11.88 -25.45 26.07
CA PHE A 44 -11.06 -24.31 26.44
C PHE A 44 -10.12 -23.89 25.27
N ILE A 45 -9.43 -24.86 24.66
CA ILE A 45 -8.54 -24.63 23.52
C ILE A 45 -9.31 -24.04 22.33
N LEU A 46 -10.54 -24.52 22.02
CA LEU A 46 -11.39 -23.99 20.99
C LEU A 46 -11.94 -22.58 21.30
N GLY A 47 -12.13 -22.30 22.59
CA GLY A 47 -12.61 -21.02 23.07
C GLY A 47 -11.63 -19.87 22.79
N LEU A 48 -10.31 -20.13 22.82
CA LEU A 48 -9.29 -19.12 22.60
C LEU A 48 -9.35 -18.48 21.20
N PRO A 49 -9.32 -19.24 20.08
CA PRO A 49 -9.47 -18.66 18.74
C PRO A 49 -10.83 -17.97 18.53
N LEU A 50 -11.87 -18.48 19.14
CA LEU A 50 -13.21 -17.89 19.08
C LEU A 50 -13.24 -16.52 19.77
N LEU A 51 -12.66 -16.42 20.96
CA LEU A 51 -12.54 -15.16 21.69
C LEU A 51 -11.68 -14.15 20.92
N SER A 52 -10.54 -14.58 20.38
CA SER A 52 -9.69 -13.77 19.51
C SER A 52 -10.43 -13.28 18.28
N ALA A 53 -11.19 -14.13 17.61
CA ALA A 53 -11.99 -13.74 16.46
C ALA A 53 -13.07 -12.71 16.83
N LEU A 54 -13.69 -12.87 18.01
CA LEU A 54 -14.71 -11.96 18.51
C LEU A 54 -14.12 -10.57 18.84
N THR A 55 -12.93 -10.50 19.45
CA THR A 55 -12.25 -9.23 19.73
C THR A 55 -11.93 -8.50 18.42
N VAL A 56 -11.31 -9.18 17.44
CA VAL A 56 -11.00 -8.61 16.13
C VAL A 56 -12.25 -8.22 15.34
N ALA A 57 -13.34 -9.00 15.45
CA ALA A 57 -14.61 -8.68 14.78
C ALA A 57 -15.30 -7.44 15.36
N ARG A 58 -15.18 -7.23 16.68
CA ARG A 58 -15.77 -6.06 17.37
C ARG A 58 -15.00 -4.78 17.13
N GLU A 59 -13.72 -4.87 16.81
CA GLU A 59 -12.95 -3.69 16.46
C GLU A 59 -13.47 -3.07 15.16
N ARG A 60 -14.17 -1.95 15.28
CA ARG A 60 -14.66 -1.17 14.15
C ARG A 60 -13.55 -0.24 13.69
N PHE A 61 -12.88 -0.62 12.58
CA PHE A 61 -11.85 0.22 12.00
C PHE A 61 -12.45 1.32 11.16
N ARG A 62 -12.45 2.51 11.69
CA ARG A 62 -12.68 3.74 10.92
C ARG A 62 -11.35 4.47 10.77
N LEU A 63 -10.45 3.86 9.99
CA LEU A 63 -9.20 4.49 9.65
C LEU A 63 -9.42 5.42 8.45
N SER A 64 -9.01 6.67 8.60
CA SER A 64 -8.88 7.61 7.49
C SER A 64 -7.39 7.82 7.23
N SER A 65 -6.99 7.78 5.97
CA SER A 65 -5.62 8.09 5.56
C SER A 65 -5.64 9.22 4.54
N ARG A 66 -4.67 10.13 4.64
CA ARG A 66 -4.43 11.20 3.66
C ARG A 66 -2.95 11.23 3.33
N ARG A 67 -2.64 11.40 2.05
CA ARG A 67 -1.26 11.48 1.56
C ARG A 67 -0.99 12.84 0.96
N THR A 68 0.18 13.37 1.28
CA THR A 68 0.74 14.55 0.63
C THR A 68 2.12 14.20 0.09
N VAL A 69 2.33 14.37 -1.20
CA VAL A 69 3.60 14.06 -1.88
C VAL A 69 4.27 15.35 -2.28
N THR A 70 5.49 15.59 -1.81
CA THR A 70 6.23 16.81 -2.06
C THR A 70 7.67 16.50 -2.51
N PRO A 71 8.08 16.94 -3.68
CA PRO A 71 7.25 17.49 -4.77
C PRO A 71 6.42 16.41 -5.48
N SER A 72 5.30 16.79 -6.10
CA SER A 72 4.44 15.85 -6.84
C SER A 72 5.04 15.41 -8.20
N ARG A 73 6.13 16.08 -8.62
CA ARG A 73 6.91 15.78 -9.83
C ARG A 73 8.38 15.72 -9.49
N VAL A 74 9.03 14.62 -9.84
CA VAL A 74 10.47 14.43 -9.60
C VAL A 74 11.18 13.95 -10.85
N PRO A 75 12.40 14.41 -11.14
CA PRO A 75 13.25 13.82 -12.14
C PRO A 75 13.58 12.36 -11.81
N ARG A 76 13.81 11.54 -12.84
CA ARG A 76 14.25 10.16 -12.65
C ARG A 76 15.50 10.07 -11.78
N GLY A 77 15.45 9.26 -10.73
CA GLY A 77 16.52 9.05 -9.77
C GLY A 77 16.53 10.04 -8.62
N GLU A 78 15.60 10.99 -8.59
CA GLU A 78 15.38 11.87 -7.44
C GLU A 78 14.27 11.37 -6.56
N SER A 79 14.24 11.85 -5.32
CA SER A 79 13.32 11.40 -4.30
C SER A 79 12.22 12.44 -4.05
N ALA A 80 11.01 11.96 -3.79
CA ALA A 80 9.92 12.74 -3.21
C ALA A 80 9.71 12.34 -1.75
N GLU A 81 9.34 13.31 -0.93
CA GLU A 81 8.90 13.06 0.44
C GLU A 81 7.38 12.86 0.48
N VAL A 82 6.97 11.86 1.21
CA VAL A 82 5.56 11.53 1.40
C VAL A 82 5.21 11.67 2.86
N LEU A 83 4.24 12.53 3.13
CA LEU A 83 3.59 12.66 4.43
C LEU A 83 2.30 11.83 4.40
N LEU A 84 2.27 10.76 5.15
CA LEU A 84 1.11 9.92 5.35
C LEU A 84 0.47 10.24 6.71
N GLN A 85 -0.67 10.87 6.69
CA GLN A 85 -1.46 11.14 7.89
C GLN A 85 -2.48 10.01 8.07
N VAL A 86 -2.43 9.36 9.22
CA VAL A 86 -3.32 8.25 9.58
C VAL A 86 -4.13 8.68 10.79
N SER A 87 -5.44 8.77 10.62
CA SER A 87 -6.36 9.23 11.67
C SER A 87 -7.23 8.08 12.14
N ASN A 88 -7.33 7.94 13.46
CA ASN A 88 -8.31 7.07 14.08
C ASN A 88 -9.66 7.82 14.15
N ALA A 89 -10.60 7.46 13.29
CA ALA A 89 -11.92 8.10 13.29
C ALA A 89 -12.86 7.58 14.40
N ASP A 90 -12.46 6.54 15.14
CA ASP A 90 -13.22 6.04 16.30
C ASP A 90 -12.98 6.92 17.55
N LYS A 91 -13.85 6.76 18.56
CA LYS A 91 -13.73 7.41 19.87
C LYS A 91 -12.78 6.67 20.82
N HIS A 92 -12.58 5.38 20.56
CA HIS A 92 -11.73 4.52 21.40
C HIS A 92 -10.31 4.44 20.86
N PRO A 93 -9.32 4.25 21.74
CA PRO A 93 -7.94 4.06 21.29
C PRO A 93 -7.85 2.76 20.46
N GLY A 94 -7.07 2.82 19.40
CA GLY A 94 -6.75 1.65 18.58
C GLY A 94 -5.79 0.70 19.29
N GLY A 95 -5.71 -0.53 18.81
CA GLY A 95 -4.71 -1.51 19.22
C GLY A 95 -3.34 -1.26 18.57
N LEU A 96 -2.60 -2.34 18.40
CA LEU A 96 -1.34 -2.35 17.63
C LEU A 96 -1.68 -2.44 16.14
N TRP A 97 -1.29 -1.43 15.37
CA TRP A 97 -1.54 -1.38 13.94
C TRP A 97 -0.24 -1.53 13.16
N LEU A 98 -0.17 -2.58 12.36
CA LEU A 98 0.89 -2.74 11.37
C LEU A 98 0.40 -2.18 10.04
N LEU A 99 0.98 -1.05 9.64
CA LEU A 99 0.64 -0.34 8.41
C LEU A 99 1.67 -0.69 7.35
N SER A 100 1.22 -1.05 6.16
CA SER A 100 2.06 -1.29 4.99
C SER A 100 1.52 -0.50 3.82
N GLU A 101 2.37 0.33 3.23
CA GLU A 101 2.04 1.09 2.02
C GLU A 101 2.20 0.22 0.79
N GLN A 102 1.26 0.29 -0.15
CA GLN A 102 1.45 -0.34 -1.45
C GLN A 102 2.20 0.61 -2.38
N LEU A 103 3.37 0.20 -2.81
CA LEU A 103 4.18 0.94 -3.76
C LEU A 103 4.48 0.09 -4.99
N PRO A 104 4.44 0.67 -6.21
CA PRO A 104 5.04 0.06 -7.38
C PRO A 104 6.53 -0.20 -7.16
N ALA A 105 7.04 -1.30 -7.70
CA ALA A 105 8.46 -1.68 -7.53
C ALA A 105 9.44 -0.60 -8.01
N GLU A 106 9.01 0.24 -8.96
CA GLU A 106 9.77 1.34 -9.53
C GLU A 106 10.00 2.51 -8.56
N LEU A 107 9.24 2.55 -7.46
CA LEU A 107 9.36 3.59 -6.42
C LEU A 107 10.13 3.11 -5.18
N GLY A 108 10.55 1.86 -5.15
CA GLY A 108 11.31 1.28 -4.06
C GLY A 108 10.54 0.25 -3.25
N ARG A 109 11.07 -0.07 -2.07
CA ARG A 109 10.43 -1.03 -1.17
C ARG A 109 9.26 -0.39 -0.43
N PRO A 110 8.13 -1.12 -0.28
CA PRO A 110 7.01 -0.64 0.52
C PRO A 110 7.43 -0.37 1.97
N PRO A 111 7.23 0.84 2.50
CA PRO A 111 7.51 1.11 3.90
C PRO A 111 6.48 0.42 4.79
N GLN A 112 6.94 0.00 5.96
CA GLN A 112 6.11 -0.58 7.00
C GLN A 112 6.24 0.27 8.26
N PHE A 113 5.12 0.53 8.91
CA PHE A 113 5.05 1.33 10.12
C PHE A 113 4.28 0.57 11.19
N VAL A 114 4.72 0.70 12.41
CA VAL A 114 4.00 0.22 13.57
C VAL A 114 3.45 1.43 14.31
N VAL A 115 2.14 1.48 14.47
CA VAL A 115 1.47 2.53 15.22
C VAL A 115 0.80 1.89 16.42
N GLU A 116 1.32 2.22 17.60
CA GLU A 116 0.79 1.70 18.86
C GLU A 116 -0.22 2.67 19.44
N ARG A 117 -1.36 2.13 19.86
CA ARG A 117 -2.37 2.81 20.68
C ARG A 117 -2.70 4.23 20.22
N LEU A 118 -3.02 4.41 18.94
CA LEU A 118 -3.49 5.71 18.48
C LEU A 118 -4.79 6.07 19.20
N ALA A 119 -4.75 7.15 19.98
CA ALA A 119 -5.91 7.60 20.75
C ALA A 119 -7.12 7.87 19.84
N GLY A 120 -8.30 7.78 20.40
CA GLY A 120 -9.53 8.09 19.65
C GLY A 120 -9.48 9.52 19.10
N LYS A 121 -9.84 9.69 17.83
CA LYS A 121 -9.77 10.97 17.09
C LYS A 121 -8.36 11.54 16.88
N ALA A 122 -7.31 10.86 17.31
CA ALA A 122 -5.95 11.31 17.08
C ALA A 122 -5.47 10.98 15.65
N THR A 123 -4.47 11.73 15.22
CA THR A 123 -3.80 11.57 13.93
C THR A 123 -2.31 11.33 14.14
N ALA A 124 -1.77 10.29 13.53
CA ALA A 124 -0.34 10.05 13.44
C ALA A 124 0.17 10.53 12.08
N ALA A 125 1.32 11.20 12.08
CA ALA A 125 2.02 11.64 10.88
C ALA A 125 3.23 10.74 10.66
N LEU A 126 3.29 10.10 9.50
CA LEU A 126 4.35 9.18 9.10
C LEU A 126 5.04 9.76 7.87
N HIS A 127 6.36 9.84 7.91
CA HIS A 127 7.19 10.38 6.83
C HIS A 127 7.99 9.24 6.19
N TYR A 128 8.02 9.23 4.87
CA TYR A 128 8.89 8.33 4.13
C TYR A 128 9.29 8.94 2.79
N ARG A 129 10.34 8.38 2.17
CA ARG A 129 10.84 8.81 0.87
C ARG A 129 10.61 7.75 -0.17
N VAL A 130 10.29 8.20 -1.37
CA VAL A 130 10.17 7.35 -2.56
C VAL A 130 11.09 7.87 -3.64
N THR A 131 11.78 6.98 -4.35
CA THR A 131 12.70 7.35 -5.43
C THR A 131 12.21 6.79 -6.75
N GLY A 132 11.93 7.66 -7.71
CA GLY A 132 11.44 7.25 -9.02
C GLY A 132 12.55 6.69 -9.90
N THR A 133 12.60 5.37 -10.08
CA THR A 133 13.60 4.72 -10.95
C THR A 133 13.17 4.67 -12.41
N ARG A 134 11.88 4.68 -12.70
CA ARG A 134 11.30 4.63 -14.03
C ARG A 134 10.38 5.83 -14.26
N ARG A 135 10.51 6.47 -15.43
CA ARG A 135 9.63 7.57 -15.85
C ARG A 135 8.18 7.09 -16.00
N GLY A 136 7.23 7.93 -15.64
CA GLY A 136 5.81 7.63 -15.76
C GLY A 136 5.00 8.21 -14.61
N ARG A 137 3.70 7.99 -14.67
CA ARG A 137 2.77 8.30 -13.59
C ARG A 137 2.64 7.07 -12.70
N HIS A 138 3.07 7.20 -11.47
CA HIS A 138 2.98 6.16 -10.45
C HIS A 138 1.91 6.53 -9.43
N THR A 139 1.25 5.52 -8.89
CA THR A 139 0.23 5.70 -7.85
C THR A 139 0.76 5.11 -6.55
N LEU A 140 0.81 5.93 -5.51
CA LEU A 140 1.15 5.50 -4.15
C LEU A 140 -0.13 5.07 -3.44
N GLY A 141 -0.05 4.00 -2.66
CA GLY A 141 -1.19 3.43 -1.96
C GLY A 141 -1.92 2.35 -2.77
N PRO A 142 -2.99 1.81 -2.23
CA PRO A 142 -3.60 2.12 -0.94
C PRO A 142 -2.79 1.65 0.27
N LEU A 143 -3.12 2.19 1.45
CA LEU A 143 -2.57 1.74 2.72
C LEU A 143 -3.21 0.42 3.12
N ARG A 144 -2.41 -0.57 3.47
CA ARG A 144 -2.86 -1.83 4.07
C ARG A 144 -2.63 -1.78 5.57
N LEU A 145 -3.69 -2.01 6.31
CA LEU A 145 -3.67 -2.17 7.74
C LEU A 145 -3.80 -3.66 8.06
N LYS A 146 -2.81 -4.21 8.72
CA LYS A 146 -2.84 -5.56 9.26
C LYS A 146 -3.06 -5.49 10.76
N LEU A 147 -4.13 -6.09 11.19
CA LEU A 147 -4.48 -6.28 12.58
C LEU A 147 -4.16 -7.68 12.99
N VAL A 148 -3.53 -7.79 14.13
CA VAL A 148 -3.23 -9.06 14.76
C VAL A 148 -3.80 -8.99 16.17
N ASP A 149 -4.55 -10.00 16.57
CA ASP A 149 -5.02 -10.10 17.95
C ASP A 149 -3.85 -10.29 18.94
N PRO A 150 -4.02 -10.01 20.23
CA PRO A 150 -2.94 -10.11 21.22
C PRO A 150 -2.28 -11.51 21.32
N PHE A 151 -3.02 -12.55 20.94
CA PHE A 151 -2.52 -13.93 20.95
C PHE A 151 -1.93 -14.38 19.61
N GLY A 152 -2.07 -13.55 18.55
CA GLY A 152 -1.60 -13.88 17.22
C GLY A 152 -2.35 -15.04 16.55
N LEU A 153 -3.59 -15.29 16.96
CA LEU A 153 -4.43 -16.38 16.46
C LEU A 153 -5.27 -15.97 15.26
N VAL A 154 -5.64 -14.70 15.21
CA VAL A 154 -6.49 -14.12 14.16
C VAL A 154 -5.79 -12.89 13.57
N GLU A 155 -5.82 -12.78 12.25
CA GLU A 155 -5.36 -11.59 11.55
C GLU A 155 -6.43 -11.09 10.58
N ARG A 156 -6.55 -9.76 10.50
CA ARG A 156 -7.45 -9.11 9.55
C ARG A 156 -6.69 -8.03 8.80
N THR A 157 -6.78 -8.06 7.47
CA THR A 157 -6.20 -7.02 6.63
C THR A 157 -7.32 -6.13 6.11
N VAL A 158 -7.19 -4.84 6.32
CA VAL A 158 -8.08 -3.82 5.79
C VAL A 158 -7.27 -2.91 4.86
N SER A 159 -7.79 -2.66 3.67
CA SER A 159 -7.15 -1.74 2.72
C SER A 159 -7.88 -0.40 2.73
N GLY A 160 -7.12 0.68 2.80
CA GLY A 160 -7.62 2.03 2.60
C GLY A 160 -7.99 2.26 1.13
N VAL A 161 -8.71 3.34 0.86
CA VAL A 161 -9.13 3.72 -0.50
C VAL A 161 -8.27 4.87 -1.05
N ASP A 162 -7.63 5.63 -0.17
CA ASP A 162 -6.86 6.81 -0.53
C ASP A 162 -5.58 6.45 -1.29
N THR A 163 -5.32 7.16 -2.38
CA THR A 163 -4.13 7.04 -3.23
C THR A 163 -3.63 8.41 -3.64
N ALA A 164 -2.33 8.54 -3.92
CA ALA A 164 -1.74 9.78 -4.40
C ALA A 164 -0.90 9.54 -5.66
N PRO A 165 -0.97 10.42 -6.67
CA PRO A 165 -0.14 10.32 -7.86
C PRO A 165 1.24 10.93 -7.62
N LEU A 166 2.28 10.29 -8.18
CA LEU A 166 3.63 10.83 -8.32
C LEU A 166 4.03 10.76 -9.79
N LEU A 167 4.47 11.88 -10.35
CA LEU A 167 4.96 11.94 -11.72
C LEU A 167 6.49 11.94 -11.75
N VAL A 168 7.06 10.89 -12.33
CA VAL A 168 8.50 10.79 -12.57
C VAL A 168 8.79 11.25 -13.99
N VAL A 169 9.50 12.38 -14.12
CA VAL A 169 9.85 12.99 -15.40
C VAL A 169 11.29 12.62 -15.83
N PRO A 170 11.62 12.70 -17.12
CA PRO A 170 12.99 12.56 -17.57
C PRO A 170 13.91 13.61 -16.94
N ARG A 171 15.18 13.28 -16.72
CA ARG A 171 16.19 14.28 -16.36
C ARG A 171 16.37 15.26 -17.50
N VAL A 172 16.12 16.52 -17.24
CA VAL A 172 16.47 17.61 -18.16
C VAL A 172 17.90 18.01 -17.86
N ARG A 173 18.79 17.82 -18.81
CA ARG A 173 20.13 18.41 -18.76
C ARG A 173 20.05 19.78 -19.41
N PRO A 174 20.47 20.87 -18.74
CA PRO A 174 20.58 22.16 -19.42
C PRO A 174 21.57 21.97 -20.56
N LEU A 175 21.13 22.23 -21.78
CA LEU A 175 22.02 22.36 -22.89
C LEU A 175 22.94 23.56 -22.58
N GLY A 176 24.24 23.32 -22.44
CA GLY A 176 25.19 24.41 -22.34
C GLY A 176 24.88 25.39 -23.47
N ARG A 177 24.73 26.67 -23.14
CA ARG A 177 24.71 27.70 -24.16
C ARG A 177 25.95 27.49 -25.00
N GLY A 178 25.77 26.93 -26.21
CA GLY A 178 26.78 27.01 -27.23
C GLY A 178 27.06 28.49 -27.41
N GLY A 179 28.17 28.94 -26.85
CA GLY A 179 28.64 30.29 -27.14
C GLY A 179 28.64 30.44 -28.66
N PRO A 180 28.43 31.64 -29.19
CA PRO A 180 28.61 31.88 -30.61
C PRO A 180 30.04 31.44 -30.93
N SER A 181 30.19 30.34 -31.65
CA SER A 181 31.46 29.97 -32.23
C SER A 181 31.79 31.11 -33.18
N GLY A 182 32.72 31.97 -32.77
CA GLY A 182 33.28 33.00 -33.62
C GLY A 182 33.88 32.32 -34.84
N GLY A 183 33.11 32.19 -35.89
CA GLY A 183 33.54 31.78 -37.18
C GLY A 183 34.42 32.86 -37.76
N HIS A 184 35.73 32.63 -37.68
CA HIS A 184 36.67 33.34 -38.50
C HIS A 184 36.40 32.98 -39.98
N GLY A 185 36.30 34.02 -40.79
CA GLY A 185 35.90 34.02 -42.16
C GLY A 185 36.54 32.99 -43.09
N GLY A 186 35.77 32.54 -43.98
CA GLY A 186 36.15 31.86 -45.19
C GLY A 186 34.97 31.98 -46.15
N GLY A 187 35.12 32.88 -47.15
CA GLY A 187 34.10 33.06 -48.17
C GLY A 187 33.80 31.78 -48.94
N GLY A 188 32.55 31.53 -49.12
CA GLY A 188 32.01 30.46 -49.94
C GLY A 188 30.56 30.76 -50.24
N GLU A 189 30.31 31.35 -51.39
CA GLU A 189 28.99 31.40 -52.03
C GLU A 189 28.43 29.98 -52.15
N GLY A 190 27.31 29.70 -51.59
CA GLY A 190 26.73 28.38 -51.65
C GLY A 190 25.28 28.33 -51.23
N ALA A 191 24.40 28.66 -52.16
CA ALA A 191 23.07 28.10 -52.31
C ALA A 191 22.13 28.13 -51.08
N ARG A 192 21.33 29.16 -50.96
CA ARG A 192 20.04 29.15 -50.28
C ARG A 192 19.11 28.15 -50.98
N ARG A 193 19.00 26.95 -50.46
CA ARG A 193 17.87 26.07 -50.78
C ARG A 193 16.67 26.52 -49.98
N SER A 194 15.84 27.27 -50.63
CA SER A 194 14.45 27.55 -50.26
C SER A 194 13.70 26.19 -50.25
N LEU A 195 13.30 25.68 -49.11
CA LEU A 195 12.29 24.66 -49.00
C LEU A 195 10.95 25.34 -49.26
N ALA A 196 10.48 25.27 -50.53
CA ALA A 196 9.11 25.60 -50.86
C ALA A 196 8.19 24.57 -50.16
N VAL A 197 7.38 25.10 -49.29
CA VAL A 197 6.22 24.41 -48.75
C VAL A 197 5.21 24.33 -49.88
N HIS A 198 5.04 23.15 -50.47
CA HIS A 198 3.97 22.87 -51.40
C HIS A 198 2.75 22.47 -50.55
N GLY A 199 1.89 23.44 -50.37
CA GLY A 199 0.54 23.16 -49.94
C GLY A 199 -0.30 22.99 -51.21
N GLU A 200 -0.90 21.85 -51.36
CA GLU A 200 -1.96 21.63 -52.34
C GLU A 200 -3.17 21.06 -51.67
N ASP A 201 -4.19 21.90 -51.65
CA ASP A 201 -5.59 21.55 -51.42
C ASP A 201 -6.01 20.48 -52.40
N ASP A 202 -6.73 19.46 -51.95
CA ASP A 202 -7.72 18.79 -52.79
C ASP A 202 -8.97 18.48 -51.99
N VAL A 203 -9.92 19.39 -52.13
CA VAL A 203 -11.33 19.23 -51.84
C VAL A 203 -11.98 18.78 -53.16
N SER A 204 -12.54 17.56 -53.19
CA SER A 204 -13.74 17.29 -53.99
C SER A 204 -14.28 15.87 -53.79
N ALA A 205 -15.39 15.80 -53.15
CA ALA A 205 -16.70 15.32 -53.61
C ALA A 205 -16.77 13.91 -54.26
N ARG A 206 -17.31 12.95 -53.50
CA ARG A 206 -18.55 12.24 -53.86
C ARG A 206 -19.01 11.34 -52.73
#